data_bdb25338c77bdc08505863a67b47879c
#
_entry.id   bdb25338c77bdc08505863a67b47879c
#
_cell.length_a   1.000
_cell.length_b   1.000
_cell.length_c   1.000
_cell.angle_alpha   90.00
_cell.angle_beta   90.00
_cell.angle_gamma   90.00
#
_symmetry.space_group_name_H-M   'P 1'
#
loop_
_entity.id
_entity.type
_entity.pdbx_description
1 polymer ?
#
loop_
_entity_poly.entity_id
_entity_poly.type
_entity_poly.pdbx_seq_one_letter_code
_entity_poly.pdbx_strand_id
1 'polypeptide(L)'
;MELSNALNWFEIPVKDFDRAKKFYEAIFNYEMPETNMGDTRMGFFLYDMQAGKVGGAIVLNEQLLSPSESGSLVYLNAQPDLQIILDRVETAGGTILKPKTIVSEEQNLGYWALMKDTEGNRVALHSMG
;
A
#
# COMPACT_ATOMS: atom_id res chain seq x y z
N MET A 1 -20.91 21.36 4.57
CA MET A 1 -19.86 20.45 4.06
C MET A 1 -19.69 19.28 5.00
N GLU A 2 -19.72 18.09 4.44
CA GLU A 2 -19.48 16.87 5.22
C GLU A 2 -18.13 16.28 4.85
N LEU A 3 -17.39 15.83 5.86
CA LEU A 3 -16.11 15.17 5.67
C LEU A 3 -16.26 13.71 6.07
N SER A 4 -16.43 12.84 5.06
CA SER A 4 -16.54 11.40 5.30
C SER A 4 -15.16 10.76 5.57
N ASN A 5 -14.13 11.26 4.90
CA ASN A 5 -12.77 10.76 5.03
C ASN A 5 -11.81 11.94 5.06
N ALA A 6 -10.74 11.81 5.83
CA ALA A 6 -9.65 12.77 5.82
C ALA A 6 -8.80 12.65 4.56
N LEU A 7 -8.83 11.50 3.90
CA LEU A 7 -8.00 11.18 2.75
C LEU A 7 -8.89 10.92 1.54
N ASN A 8 -8.59 11.54 0.40
CA ASN A 8 -9.31 11.28 -0.86
C ASN A 8 -8.60 10.24 -1.73
N TRP A 9 -7.27 10.21 -1.67
CA TRP A 9 -6.44 9.40 -2.57
C TRP A 9 -5.05 9.32 -1.98
N PHE A 10 -4.29 8.26 -2.27
CA PHE A 10 -2.87 8.20 -1.90
C PHE A 10 -2.05 7.71 -3.07
N GLU A 11 -0.76 8.07 -3.08
CA GLU A 11 0.18 7.61 -4.09
C GLU A 11 1.47 7.15 -3.43
N ILE A 12 1.96 5.99 -3.88
CA ILE A 12 3.23 5.43 -3.45
C ILE A 12 4.20 5.57 -4.61
N PRO A 13 5.26 6.38 -4.48
CA PRO A 13 6.21 6.56 -5.55
C PRO A 13 7.02 5.29 -5.79
N VAL A 14 7.31 5.00 -7.05
CA VAL A 14 8.12 3.85 -7.42
C VAL A 14 9.23 4.27 -8.36
N LYS A 15 10.31 3.50 -8.39
CA LYS A 15 11.48 3.72 -9.22
C LYS A 15 11.47 2.82 -10.46
N ASP A 16 11.09 1.58 -10.26
CA ASP A 16 10.94 0.57 -11.29
C ASP A 16 9.49 0.10 -11.25
N PHE A 17 8.69 0.62 -12.18
CA PHE A 17 7.26 0.39 -12.18
C PHE A 17 6.91 -1.10 -12.29
N ASP A 18 7.54 -1.80 -13.23
CA ASP A 18 7.21 -3.22 -13.44
C ASP A 18 7.57 -4.06 -12.22
N ARG A 19 8.70 -3.77 -11.59
CA ARG A 19 9.11 -4.45 -10.37
C ARG A 19 8.13 -4.18 -9.22
N ALA A 20 7.75 -2.94 -9.03
CA ALA A 20 6.81 -2.54 -7.98
C ALA A 20 5.43 -3.18 -8.20
N LYS A 21 4.94 -3.13 -9.44
CA LYS A 21 3.65 -3.72 -9.80
C LYS A 21 3.65 -5.22 -9.49
N LYS A 22 4.70 -5.91 -9.91
CA LYS A 22 4.84 -7.35 -9.65
C LYS A 22 4.84 -7.66 -8.15
N PHE A 23 5.53 -6.85 -7.35
CA PHE A 23 5.56 -7.00 -5.91
C PHE A 23 4.17 -6.88 -5.29
N TYR A 24 3.46 -5.79 -5.58
CA TYR A 24 2.15 -5.56 -4.99
C TYR A 24 1.09 -6.55 -5.49
N GLU A 25 1.16 -6.94 -6.76
CA GLU A 25 0.28 -8.00 -7.28
C GLU A 25 0.52 -9.32 -6.56
N ALA A 26 1.78 -9.64 -6.25
CA ALA A 26 2.11 -10.87 -5.57
C ALA A 26 1.59 -10.91 -4.13
N ILE A 27 1.78 -9.81 -3.37
CA ILE A 27 1.38 -9.82 -1.96
C ILE A 27 -0.13 -9.74 -1.79
N PHE A 28 -0.85 -9.01 -2.66
CA PHE A 28 -2.30 -8.89 -2.58
C PHE A 28 -3.04 -9.94 -3.41
N ASN A 29 -2.32 -10.65 -4.26
CA ASN A 29 -2.88 -11.71 -5.11
C ASN A 29 -4.02 -11.20 -6.00
N TYR A 30 -3.80 -10.08 -6.67
CA TYR A 30 -4.69 -9.58 -7.71
C TYR A 30 -3.88 -8.81 -8.76
N GLU A 31 -4.48 -8.58 -9.93
CA GLU A 31 -3.88 -7.76 -10.97
C GLU A 31 -4.19 -6.30 -10.70
N MET A 32 -3.19 -5.45 -10.87
CA MET A 32 -3.33 -4.01 -10.74
C MET A 32 -3.64 -3.41 -12.11
N PRO A 33 -4.82 -2.81 -12.28
CA PRO A 33 -5.06 -2.02 -13.50
C PRO A 33 -4.02 -0.90 -13.60
N GLU A 34 -3.61 -0.58 -14.82
CA GLU A 34 -2.64 0.50 -15.00
C GLU A 34 -3.09 1.48 -16.07
N THR A 35 -2.58 2.70 -15.99
CA THR A 35 -2.81 3.73 -16.97
C THR A 35 -1.58 4.61 -17.13
N ASN A 36 -1.47 5.24 -18.29
CA ASN A 36 -0.45 6.22 -18.57
C ASN A 36 -1.12 7.56 -18.80
N MET A 37 -0.64 8.60 -18.14
CA MET A 37 -1.11 9.97 -18.31
C MET A 37 0.09 10.86 -18.53
N GLY A 38 0.46 11.04 -19.80
CA GLY A 38 1.65 11.81 -20.16
C GLY A 38 2.92 11.18 -19.58
N ASP A 39 3.59 11.89 -18.70
CA ASP A 39 4.84 11.45 -18.07
C ASP A 39 4.62 10.55 -16.86
N THR A 40 3.37 10.27 -16.52
CA THR A 40 3.02 9.54 -15.31
C THR A 40 2.49 8.15 -15.66
N ARG A 41 3.02 7.13 -15.01
CA ARG A 41 2.54 5.75 -15.13
C ARG A 41 1.99 5.33 -13.78
N MET A 42 0.76 4.80 -13.76
CA MET A 42 0.05 4.47 -12.51
C MET A 42 -0.45 3.05 -12.53
N GLY A 43 -0.30 2.37 -11.40
CA GLY A 43 -0.92 1.08 -11.14
C GLY A 43 -1.84 1.19 -9.95
N PHE A 44 -3.10 0.81 -10.12
CA PHE A 44 -4.13 1.05 -9.10
C PHE A 44 -4.26 -0.11 -8.14
N PHE A 45 -4.35 0.21 -6.84
CA PHE A 45 -4.80 -0.74 -5.84
C PHE A 45 -6.31 -0.92 -6.01
N LEU A 46 -6.80 -2.15 -5.83
CA LEU A 46 -8.23 -2.42 -5.95
C LEU A 46 -8.97 -1.89 -4.72
N TYR A 47 -10.10 -1.24 -4.97
CA TYR A 47 -10.97 -0.70 -3.93
C TYR A 47 -12.39 -0.58 -4.46
N ASP A 48 -13.35 -0.37 -3.58
CA ASP A 48 -14.75 -0.27 -3.95
C ASP A 48 -15.07 1.15 -4.45
N MET A 49 -14.80 1.37 -5.74
CA MET A 49 -15.01 2.66 -6.38
C MET A 49 -16.49 3.06 -6.39
N GLN A 50 -17.39 2.07 -6.57
CA GLN A 50 -18.83 2.36 -6.65
C GLN A 50 -19.40 2.79 -5.32
N ALA A 51 -18.84 2.32 -4.22
CA ALA A 51 -19.25 2.73 -2.88
C ALA A 51 -18.59 4.05 -2.44
N GLY A 52 -17.82 4.69 -3.30
CA GLY A 52 -17.15 5.94 -2.98
C GLY A 52 -16.04 5.81 -1.94
N LYS A 53 -15.44 4.64 -1.83
CA LYS A 53 -14.35 4.40 -0.89
C LYS A 53 -13.05 4.99 -1.42
N VAL A 54 -12.05 5.06 -0.54
CA VAL A 54 -10.76 5.67 -0.87
C VAL A 54 -9.83 4.62 -1.46
N GLY A 55 -9.21 4.96 -2.58
CA GLY A 55 -8.21 4.15 -3.25
C GLY A 55 -6.89 4.86 -3.39
N GLY A 56 -5.97 4.25 -4.11
CA GLY A 56 -4.65 4.80 -4.36
C GLY A 56 -3.92 4.04 -5.44
N ALA A 57 -2.68 4.43 -5.69
CA ALA A 57 -1.88 3.89 -6.78
C ALA A 57 -0.39 3.88 -6.46
N ILE A 58 0.33 2.97 -7.10
CA ILE A 58 1.78 3.14 -7.27
C ILE A 58 1.99 4.07 -8.46
N VAL A 59 2.97 4.96 -8.37
CA VAL A 59 3.14 6.02 -9.36
C VAL A 59 4.61 6.16 -9.74
N LEU A 60 4.87 6.09 -11.05
CA LEU A 60 6.18 6.44 -11.60
C LEU A 60 6.08 7.80 -12.25
N ASN A 61 6.72 8.79 -11.64
CA ASN A 61 6.92 10.13 -12.20
C ASN A 61 8.14 10.73 -11.52
N GLU A 62 9.29 10.59 -12.17
CA GLU A 62 10.57 10.96 -11.58
C GLU A 62 10.71 12.45 -11.27
N GLN A 63 9.90 13.29 -11.90
CA GLN A 63 9.95 14.73 -11.68
C GLN A 63 9.17 15.18 -10.45
N LEU A 64 8.17 14.40 -10.04
CA LEU A 64 7.27 14.77 -8.95
C LEU A 64 7.51 13.99 -7.66
N LEU A 65 7.85 12.70 -7.77
CA LEU A 65 7.86 11.79 -6.63
C LEU A 65 9.11 10.92 -6.62
N SER A 66 9.64 10.66 -5.43
CA SER A 66 10.75 9.73 -5.23
C SER A 66 10.42 8.78 -4.08
N PRO A 67 10.75 7.47 -4.22
CA PRO A 67 10.61 6.54 -3.10
C PRO A 67 11.47 6.96 -1.93
N SER A 68 11.00 6.68 -0.71
CA SER A 68 11.72 7.04 0.50
C SER A 68 11.27 6.18 1.67
N GLU A 69 12.18 5.99 2.65
CA GLU A 69 11.85 5.37 3.92
C GLU A 69 11.27 6.37 4.92
N SER A 70 11.30 7.66 4.60
CA SER A 70 10.82 8.72 5.47
C SER A 70 9.60 9.40 4.86
N GLY A 71 8.97 10.29 5.62
CA GLY A 71 7.77 10.97 5.18
C GLY A 71 6.51 10.30 5.71
N SER A 72 5.40 10.52 5.01
CA SER A 72 4.11 10.00 5.42
C SER A 72 4.07 8.47 5.35
N LEU A 73 3.35 7.86 6.28
CA LEU A 73 3.18 6.41 6.32
C LEU A 73 1.77 6.06 5.82
N VAL A 74 1.73 5.24 4.77
CA VAL A 74 0.47 4.76 4.21
C VAL A 74 0.16 3.40 4.84
N TYR A 75 -1.07 3.23 5.32
CA TYR A 75 -1.58 1.96 5.82
C TYR A 75 -2.46 1.34 4.74
N LEU A 76 -2.00 0.24 4.17
CA LEU A 76 -2.78 -0.50 3.19
C LEU A 76 -3.77 -1.43 3.88
N ASN A 77 -4.94 -1.57 3.29
CA ASN A 77 -5.98 -2.46 3.80
C ASN A 77 -5.56 -3.91 3.56
N ALA A 78 -5.27 -4.61 4.63
CA ALA A 78 -4.86 -6.01 4.59
C ALA A 78 -5.89 -6.92 5.25
N GLN A 79 -7.17 -6.51 5.21
CA GLN A 79 -8.26 -7.33 5.72
C GLN A 79 -8.36 -8.65 4.96
N PRO A 80 -8.83 -9.73 5.57
CA PRO A 80 -9.26 -9.80 6.98
C PRO A 80 -8.13 -10.02 7.99
N ASP A 81 -6.98 -10.49 7.56
CA ASP A 81 -5.83 -10.79 8.40
C ASP A 81 -4.55 -10.40 7.68
N LEU A 82 -3.87 -9.40 8.18
CA LEU A 82 -2.65 -8.90 7.55
C LEU A 82 -1.55 -9.96 7.46
N GLN A 83 -1.59 -10.99 8.30
CA GLN A 83 -0.57 -12.04 8.26
C GLN A 83 -0.56 -12.76 6.90
N ILE A 84 -1.71 -12.89 6.25
CA ILE A 84 -1.81 -13.50 4.92
C ILE A 84 -0.96 -12.71 3.91
N ILE A 85 -1.05 -11.39 3.98
CA ILE A 85 -0.27 -10.50 3.10
C ILE A 85 1.21 -10.53 3.52
N LEU A 86 1.46 -10.42 4.82
CA LEU A 86 2.82 -10.35 5.36
C LEU A 86 3.64 -11.58 5.01
N ASP A 87 3.02 -12.75 4.99
CA ASP A 87 3.69 -14.01 4.64
C ASP A 87 4.21 -14.02 3.20
N ARG A 88 3.71 -13.14 2.34
CA ARG A 88 4.11 -13.07 0.93
C ARG A 88 5.18 -12.02 0.66
N VAL A 89 5.43 -11.14 1.62
CA VAL A 89 6.28 -9.96 1.41
C VAL A 89 7.71 -10.33 1.02
N GLU A 90 8.35 -11.20 1.78
CA GLU A 90 9.76 -11.53 1.54
C GLU A 90 9.96 -12.30 0.26
N THR A 91 9.12 -13.26 -0.04
CA THR A 91 9.17 -14.00 -1.30
C THR A 91 8.96 -13.09 -2.50
N ALA A 92 8.13 -12.06 -2.35
CA ALA A 92 7.85 -11.10 -3.42
C ALA A 92 8.94 -10.03 -3.59
N GLY A 93 9.93 -9.99 -2.69
CA GLY A 93 11.07 -9.07 -2.82
C GLY A 93 11.08 -7.91 -1.84
N GLY A 94 10.14 -7.86 -0.92
CA GLY A 94 10.12 -6.83 0.13
C GLY A 94 10.82 -7.30 1.40
N THR A 95 10.78 -6.47 2.42
CA THR A 95 11.39 -6.74 3.73
C THR A 95 10.38 -6.48 4.82
N ILE A 96 10.26 -7.39 5.77
CA ILE A 96 9.42 -7.19 6.95
C ILE A 96 10.22 -6.39 7.97
N LEU A 97 9.73 -5.20 8.31
CA LEU A 97 10.37 -4.33 9.30
C LEU A 97 9.79 -4.51 10.69
N LYS A 98 8.50 -4.82 10.77
CA LYS A 98 7.81 -5.08 12.03
C LYS A 98 6.75 -6.15 11.80
N PRO A 99 6.72 -7.21 12.62
CA PRO A 99 5.73 -8.27 12.47
C PRO A 99 4.35 -7.80 12.92
N LYS A 100 3.34 -8.63 12.67
CA LYS A 100 1.96 -8.38 13.11
C LYS A 100 1.95 -8.05 14.60
N THR A 101 1.42 -6.89 14.94
CA THR A 101 1.42 -6.35 16.29
C THR A 101 0.06 -5.75 16.57
N ILE A 102 -0.46 -5.97 17.78
CA ILE A 102 -1.71 -5.33 18.17
C ILE A 102 -1.51 -3.82 18.26
N VAL A 103 -2.48 -3.05 17.76
CA VAL A 103 -2.40 -1.60 17.80
C VAL A 103 -2.56 -1.10 19.23
N SER A 104 -3.51 -1.64 19.97
CA SER A 104 -3.77 -1.25 21.36
C SER A 104 -4.30 -2.44 22.14
N GLU A 105 -3.77 -2.64 23.34
CA GLU A 105 -4.28 -3.67 24.26
C GLU A 105 -5.67 -3.32 24.79
N GLU A 106 -5.98 -2.03 24.85
CA GLU A 106 -7.20 -1.55 25.50
C GLU A 106 -8.30 -1.22 24.52
N GLN A 107 -7.95 -0.80 23.30
CA GLN A 107 -8.91 -0.38 22.29
C GLN A 107 -8.94 -1.41 21.16
N ASN A 108 -10.11 -1.61 20.59
CA ASN A 108 -10.28 -2.55 19.48
C ASN A 108 -9.93 -1.86 18.17
N LEU A 109 -8.63 -1.70 17.89
CA LEU A 109 -8.11 -1.03 16.69
C LEU A 109 -7.42 -1.99 15.73
N GLY A 110 -7.48 -3.29 16.00
CA GLY A 110 -6.90 -4.30 15.12
C GLY A 110 -5.39 -4.43 15.26
N TYR A 111 -4.76 -4.77 14.14
CA TYR A 111 -3.33 -5.10 14.09
C TYR A 111 -2.64 -4.33 12.97
N TRP A 112 -1.34 -4.15 13.11
CA TRP A 112 -0.53 -3.53 12.07
C TRP A 112 0.80 -4.25 11.93
N ALA A 113 1.41 -4.07 10.77
CA ALA A 113 2.76 -4.51 10.49
C ALA A 113 3.41 -3.47 9.61
N LEU A 114 4.73 -3.53 9.52
CA LEU A 114 5.49 -2.58 8.72
C LEU A 114 6.38 -3.36 7.76
N MET A 115 6.39 -2.93 6.51
CA MET A 115 7.25 -3.52 5.49
C MET A 115 8.01 -2.43 4.74
N LYS A 116 9.08 -2.83 4.07
CA LYS A 116 9.73 -2.04 3.04
C LYS A 116 9.42 -2.71 1.71
N ASP A 117 8.89 -1.95 0.77
CA ASP A 117 8.57 -2.48 -0.55
C ASP A 117 9.84 -2.61 -1.40
N THR A 118 9.70 -3.07 -2.65
CA THR A 118 10.84 -3.27 -3.55
C THR A 118 11.50 -1.96 -3.98
N GLU A 119 10.84 -0.82 -3.73
CA GLU A 119 11.33 0.49 -4.13
C GLU A 119 11.97 1.27 -2.99
N GLY A 120 11.97 0.70 -1.79
CA GLY A 120 12.53 1.33 -0.61
C GLY A 120 11.54 2.17 0.18
N ASN A 121 10.24 2.09 -0.14
CA ASN A 121 9.22 2.78 0.64
C ASN A 121 8.89 1.98 1.88
N ARG A 122 8.69 2.69 2.98
CA ARG A 122 8.14 2.11 4.20
C ARG A 122 6.62 2.19 4.14
N VAL A 123 5.96 1.05 4.21
CA VAL A 123 4.51 0.92 4.05
C VAL A 123 3.96 0.04 5.16
N ALA A 124 2.86 0.44 5.75
CA ALA A 124 2.19 -0.33 6.80
C ALA A 124 1.03 -1.15 6.24
N LEU A 125 0.74 -2.25 6.92
CA LEU A 125 -0.42 -3.09 6.66
C LEU A 125 -1.31 -3.06 7.88
N HIS A 126 -2.63 -3.01 7.69
CA HIS A 126 -3.59 -3.00 8.78
C HIS A 126 -4.75 -3.95 8.51
N SER A 127 -5.19 -4.63 9.54
CA SER A 127 -6.39 -5.46 9.52
C SER A 127 -7.02 -5.50 10.90
N MET A 128 -8.31 -5.81 10.96
CA MET A 128 -9.02 -5.93 12.24
C MET A 128 -8.86 -7.32 12.87
N GLY A 129 -8.59 -8.32 12.05
CA GLY A 129 -8.35 -9.68 12.52
C GLY A 129 -6.89 -10.05 12.58
#